data_3763f12b46ddb9ce3bb928ce42e680c5
#
_entry.id   3763f12b46ddb9ce3bb928ce42e680c5
#
_cell.length_a   1.000
_cell.length_b   1.000
_cell.length_c   1.000
_cell.angle_alpha   90.00
_cell.angle_beta   90.00
_cell.angle_gamma   90.00
#
_symmetry.space_group_name_H-M   'P 1'
#
loop_
_entity.id
_entity.type
_entity.pdbx_description
1 polymer ?
#
loop_
_entity_poly.entity_id
_entity_poly.type
_entity_poly.pdbx_seq_one_letter_code
_entity_poly.pdbx_strand_id
1 'polypeptide(L)'
;MSSLTYRPAAPSDLPFIIGLSVESSIVPTIDDPEEAAGPDYMAALAAINADPNQEMLVAEIGGERVGCFQLTYIPGLMRRGMWRGLIEMVNVAPAYRNRGFGGEMMNWAVERCRARGCGMVQLTSNKKRLDAHRFYRRLGFEQSHEGFKLML
;
A
#
# COMPACT_ATOMS: atom_id res chain seq x y z
N MET A 1 4.04 20.15 -10.21
CA MET A 1 4.64 18.89 -10.72
C MET A 1 5.06 18.02 -9.57
N SER A 2 4.80 16.77 -9.68
CA SER A 2 5.27 15.82 -8.70
C SER A 2 6.78 15.71 -8.74
N SER A 3 7.35 15.63 -7.56
CA SER A 3 8.75 15.29 -7.35
C SER A 3 8.90 14.02 -6.52
N LEU A 4 7.79 13.23 -6.39
CA LEU A 4 7.85 11.95 -5.70
C LEU A 4 8.63 10.94 -6.53
N THR A 5 9.54 10.26 -5.85
CA THR A 5 10.24 9.08 -6.36
C THR A 5 9.82 7.86 -5.56
N TYR A 6 9.93 6.69 -6.17
CA TYR A 6 9.49 5.43 -5.57
C TYR A 6 10.62 4.42 -5.63
N ARG A 7 10.85 3.74 -4.55
CA ARG A 7 11.85 2.67 -4.47
C ARG A 7 11.37 1.50 -3.63
N PRO A 8 11.91 0.29 -3.84
CA PRO A 8 11.67 -0.83 -2.94
C PRO A 8 12.09 -0.50 -1.51
N ALA A 9 11.30 -0.99 -0.54
CA ALA A 9 11.63 -0.85 0.86
C ALA A 9 12.87 -1.68 1.22
N ALA A 10 13.75 -1.08 2.02
CA ALA A 10 14.90 -1.75 2.63
C ALA A 10 14.61 -2.02 4.10
N PRO A 11 15.39 -2.90 4.77
CA PRO A 11 15.23 -3.17 6.20
C PRO A 11 15.22 -1.90 7.07
N SER A 12 16.00 -0.90 6.72
CA SER A 12 16.05 0.39 7.42
C SER A 12 14.77 1.22 7.32
N ASP A 13 13.84 0.86 6.43
CA ASP A 13 12.55 1.52 6.29
C ASP A 13 11.46 0.93 7.20
N LEU A 14 11.69 -0.24 7.77
CA LEU A 14 10.68 -0.94 8.58
C LEU A 14 10.16 -0.11 9.75
N PRO A 15 10.98 0.59 10.54
CA PRO A 15 10.46 1.45 11.62
C PRO A 15 9.52 2.54 11.09
N PHE A 16 9.83 3.13 9.97
CA PHE A 16 8.98 4.13 9.32
C PHE A 16 7.65 3.53 8.84
N ILE A 17 7.71 2.40 8.13
CA ILE A 17 6.53 1.74 7.55
C ILE A 17 5.59 1.26 8.67
N ILE A 18 6.12 0.54 9.65
CA ILE A 18 5.34 0.04 10.77
C ILE A 18 4.80 1.19 11.63
N GLY A 19 5.60 2.23 11.84
CA GLY A 19 5.18 3.44 12.55
C GLY A 19 3.98 4.12 11.90
N LEU A 20 3.96 4.25 10.58
CA LEU A 20 2.82 4.79 9.84
C LEU A 20 1.58 3.90 9.96
N SER A 21 1.76 2.59 9.89
CA SER A 21 0.66 1.63 10.01
C SER A 21 0.00 1.70 11.39
N VAL A 22 0.78 1.75 12.45
CA VAL A 22 0.29 1.87 13.83
C VAL A 22 -0.40 3.22 14.05
N GLU A 23 0.23 4.31 13.62
CA GLU A 23 -0.32 5.67 13.77
C GLU A 23 -1.67 5.83 13.05
N SER A 24 -1.84 5.24 11.89
CA SER A 24 -3.06 5.33 11.11
C SER A 24 -4.13 4.29 11.48
N SER A 25 -3.81 3.33 12.35
CA SER A 25 -4.74 2.27 12.74
C SER A 25 -5.93 2.83 13.52
N ILE A 26 -7.13 2.43 13.13
CA ILE A 26 -8.39 2.75 13.84
C ILE A 26 -8.90 1.61 14.71
N VAL A 27 -8.15 0.51 14.74
CA VAL A 27 -8.44 -0.68 15.54
C VAL A 27 -7.18 -1.06 16.32
N PRO A 28 -7.31 -1.79 17.43
CA PRO A 28 -6.14 -2.31 18.15
C PRO A 28 -5.24 -3.13 17.20
N THR A 29 -3.94 -2.94 17.32
CA THR A 29 -2.94 -3.68 16.54
C THR A 29 -1.90 -4.27 17.47
N ILE A 30 -1.30 -5.38 17.04
CA ILE A 30 -0.14 -6.01 17.70
C ILE A 30 1.18 -5.50 17.13
N ASP A 31 1.12 -4.64 16.10
CA ASP A 31 2.31 -4.08 15.47
C ASP A 31 3.01 -3.09 16.40
N ASP A 32 4.33 -3.13 16.43
CA ASP A 32 5.18 -2.27 17.24
C ASP A 32 6.37 -1.76 16.43
N PRO A 33 6.47 -0.43 16.20
CA PRO A 33 7.59 0.16 15.48
C PRO A 33 8.95 -0.06 16.17
N GLU A 34 8.99 -0.20 17.50
CA GLU A 34 10.21 -0.45 18.25
C GLU A 34 10.75 -1.85 17.98
N GLU A 35 9.89 -2.79 17.61
CA GLU A 35 10.24 -4.15 17.24
C GLU A 35 10.40 -4.34 15.72
N ALA A 36 10.36 -3.28 14.94
CA ALA A 36 10.38 -3.34 13.47
C ALA A 36 11.65 -3.98 12.89
N ALA A 37 12.75 -4.01 13.64
CA ALA A 37 13.97 -4.73 13.27
C ALA A 37 13.92 -6.22 13.65
N GLY A 38 12.83 -6.68 14.25
CA GLY A 38 12.66 -8.05 14.69
C GLY A 38 12.52 -9.06 13.54
N PRO A 39 12.69 -10.36 13.84
CA PRO A 39 12.74 -11.39 12.83
C PRO A 39 11.46 -11.51 11.99
N ASP A 40 10.29 -11.24 12.55
CA ASP A 40 9.01 -11.40 11.86
C ASP A 40 8.86 -10.38 10.72
N TYR A 41 9.11 -9.10 10.99
CA TYR A 41 9.05 -8.06 9.96
C TYR A 41 10.16 -8.22 8.91
N MET A 42 11.36 -8.58 9.37
CA MET A 42 12.50 -8.82 8.47
C MET A 42 12.22 -9.99 7.51
N ALA A 43 11.65 -11.08 8.02
CA ALA A 43 11.30 -12.24 7.20
C ALA A 43 10.17 -11.89 6.20
N ALA A 44 9.16 -11.13 6.63
CA ALA A 44 8.08 -10.69 5.75
C ALA A 44 8.61 -9.79 4.62
N LEU A 45 9.46 -8.81 4.95
CA LEU A 45 10.06 -7.93 3.94
C LEU A 45 10.92 -8.72 2.96
N ALA A 46 11.73 -9.65 3.45
CA ALA A 46 12.55 -10.51 2.59
C ALA A 46 11.69 -11.34 1.63
N ALA A 47 10.57 -11.90 2.11
CA ALA A 47 9.64 -12.64 1.28
C ALA A 47 9.01 -11.76 0.19
N ILE A 48 8.60 -10.54 0.53
CA ILE A 48 8.06 -9.58 -0.44
C ILE A 48 9.12 -9.23 -1.49
N ASN A 49 10.33 -8.89 -1.06
CA ASN A 49 11.39 -8.49 -1.97
C ASN A 49 11.90 -9.62 -2.88
N ALA A 50 11.73 -10.87 -2.48
CA ALA A 50 12.08 -12.04 -3.27
C ALA A 50 11.01 -12.45 -4.28
N ASP A 51 9.77 -12.02 -4.10
CA ASP A 51 8.64 -12.39 -4.95
C ASP A 51 8.51 -11.38 -6.11
N PRO A 52 8.62 -11.82 -7.39
CA PRO A 52 8.48 -10.93 -8.54
C PRO A 52 7.07 -10.32 -8.67
N ASN A 53 6.09 -10.85 -7.96
CA ASN A 53 4.70 -10.37 -7.96
C ASN A 53 4.35 -9.54 -6.71
N GLN A 54 5.35 -9.11 -5.95
CA GLN A 54 5.18 -8.27 -4.76
C GLN A 54 6.13 -7.07 -4.81
N GLU A 55 5.64 -5.93 -4.36
CA GLU A 55 6.49 -4.76 -4.16
C GLU A 55 6.04 -4.03 -2.89
N MET A 56 6.94 -3.87 -1.92
CA MET A 56 6.75 -2.92 -0.83
C MET A 56 7.53 -1.65 -1.19
N LEU A 57 6.83 -0.53 -1.36
CA LEU A 57 7.38 0.70 -1.92
C LEU A 57 7.39 1.83 -0.91
N VAL A 58 8.47 2.59 -0.91
CA VAL A 58 8.59 3.85 -0.18
C VAL A 58 8.56 5.00 -1.19
N ALA A 59 7.69 5.97 -0.93
CA ALA A 59 7.62 7.21 -1.68
C ALA A 59 8.49 8.27 -0.99
N GLU A 60 9.31 8.98 -1.76
CA GLU A 60 10.25 9.98 -1.26
C GLU A 60 10.14 11.29 -2.02
N ILE A 61 10.46 12.39 -1.35
CA ILE A 61 10.66 13.70 -1.94
C ILE A 61 11.97 14.30 -1.38
N GLY A 62 12.91 14.67 -2.26
CA GLY A 62 14.19 15.22 -1.82
C GLY A 62 14.97 14.30 -0.87
N GLY A 63 14.79 12.99 -0.97
CA GLY A 63 15.42 12.00 -0.10
C GLY A 63 14.67 11.75 1.23
N GLU A 64 13.60 12.48 1.50
CA GLU A 64 12.78 12.26 2.69
C GLU A 64 11.60 11.34 2.40
N ARG A 65 11.30 10.44 3.32
CA ARG A 65 10.19 9.48 3.22
C ARG A 65 8.87 10.18 3.41
N VAL A 66 8.02 10.11 2.40
CA VAL A 66 6.68 10.73 2.40
C VAL A 66 5.58 9.73 2.74
N GLY A 67 5.73 8.49 2.31
CA GLY A 67 4.72 7.47 2.51
C GLY A 67 5.17 6.10 2.02
N CYS A 68 4.24 5.16 2.07
CA CYS A 68 4.49 3.79 1.62
C CYS A 68 3.21 3.13 1.12
N PHE A 69 3.35 2.07 0.35
CA PHE A 69 2.26 1.16 -0.04
C PHE A 69 2.83 -0.17 -0.52
N GLN A 70 2.01 -1.20 -0.49
CA GLN A 70 2.35 -2.53 -1.00
C GLN A 70 1.50 -2.85 -2.22
N LEU A 71 2.12 -3.42 -3.25
CA LEU A 71 1.46 -3.93 -4.45
C LEU A 71 1.63 -5.44 -4.53
N THR A 72 0.54 -6.12 -4.90
CA THR A 72 0.55 -7.53 -5.26
C THR A 72 -0.08 -7.70 -6.63
N TYR A 73 0.58 -8.45 -7.51
CA TYR A 73 0.07 -8.77 -8.84
C TYR A 73 -0.43 -10.20 -8.82
N ILE A 74 -1.74 -10.38 -9.02
CA ILE A 74 -2.42 -11.65 -8.78
C ILE A 74 -2.96 -12.19 -10.11
N PRO A 75 -2.47 -13.36 -10.58
CA PRO A 75 -3.05 -14.01 -11.75
C PRO A 75 -4.45 -14.54 -11.43
N GLY A 76 -5.33 -14.53 -12.40
CA GLY A 76 -6.68 -15.06 -12.25
C GLY A 76 -7.15 -15.76 -13.52
N LEU A 77 -8.05 -16.72 -13.38
CA LEU A 77 -8.66 -17.40 -14.52
C LEU A 77 -9.87 -16.63 -15.08
N MET A 78 -10.55 -15.89 -14.22
CA MET A 78 -11.72 -15.10 -14.61
C MET A 78 -11.35 -14.01 -15.61
N ARG A 79 -12.33 -13.53 -16.37
CA ARG A 79 -12.16 -12.46 -17.37
C ARG A 79 -11.02 -12.76 -18.36
N ARG A 80 -10.97 -14.04 -18.83
CA ARG A 80 -10.02 -14.53 -19.82
C ARG A 80 -8.56 -14.46 -19.34
N GLY A 81 -8.32 -14.84 -18.09
CA GLY A 81 -6.98 -14.87 -17.50
C GLY A 81 -6.48 -13.49 -17.07
N MET A 82 -7.39 -12.59 -16.68
CA MET A 82 -7.01 -11.24 -16.28
C MET A 82 -6.22 -11.25 -14.98
N TRP A 83 -5.06 -10.58 -15.00
CA TRP A 83 -4.30 -10.24 -13.81
C TRP A 83 -4.94 -9.03 -13.11
N ARG A 84 -4.86 -8.99 -11.80
CA ARG A 84 -5.30 -7.84 -11.01
C ARG A 84 -4.18 -7.35 -10.09
N GLY A 85 -4.12 -6.05 -9.87
CA GLY A 85 -3.28 -5.44 -8.86
C GLY A 85 -4.05 -5.29 -7.56
N LEU A 86 -3.42 -5.61 -6.43
CA LEU A 86 -3.93 -5.36 -5.08
C LEU A 86 -3.05 -4.31 -4.43
N ILE A 87 -3.67 -3.23 -3.94
CA ILE A 87 -2.98 -2.15 -3.22
C ILE A 87 -3.31 -2.26 -1.74
N GLU A 88 -2.29 -2.31 -0.90
CA GLU A 88 -2.41 -2.41 0.56
C GLU A 88 -1.46 -1.44 1.25
N MET A 89 -1.68 -1.20 2.54
CA MET A 89 -0.81 -0.39 3.39
C MET A 89 -0.53 1.02 2.86
N VAL A 90 -1.48 1.64 2.20
CA VAL A 90 -1.32 3.02 1.70
C VAL A 90 -1.30 3.99 2.89
N ASN A 91 -0.16 4.57 3.15
CA ASN A 91 0.03 5.53 4.23
C ASN A 91 0.86 6.72 3.77
N VAL A 92 0.45 7.92 4.19
CA VAL A 92 1.21 9.16 4.02
C VAL A 92 1.63 9.66 5.40
N ALA A 93 2.88 10.01 5.54
CA ALA A 93 3.42 10.55 6.80
C ALA A 93 2.66 11.83 7.20
N PRO A 94 2.39 12.03 8.52
CA PRO A 94 1.56 13.15 8.99
C PRO A 94 1.98 14.52 8.44
N ALA A 95 3.27 14.80 8.38
CA ALA A 95 3.82 16.07 7.88
C ALA A 95 3.51 16.34 6.39
N TYR A 96 3.13 15.32 5.64
CA TYR A 96 2.88 15.38 4.19
C TYR A 96 1.40 15.21 3.82
N ARG A 97 0.50 15.02 4.79
CA ARG A 97 -0.93 14.86 4.55
C ARG A 97 -1.57 16.14 4.04
N ASN A 98 -2.71 15.99 3.37
CA ASN A 98 -3.51 17.09 2.81
C ASN A 98 -2.74 17.94 1.77
N ARG A 99 -1.74 17.35 1.11
CA ARG A 99 -0.92 17.99 0.08
C ARG A 99 -1.01 17.28 -1.27
N GLY A 100 -1.96 16.34 -1.42
CA GLY A 100 -2.17 15.61 -2.67
C GLY A 100 -1.26 14.39 -2.88
N PHE A 101 -0.31 14.12 -2.00
CA PHE A 101 0.64 13.01 -2.17
C PHE A 101 -0.03 11.63 -2.15
N GLY A 102 -1.08 11.43 -1.35
CA GLY A 102 -1.82 10.17 -1.35
C GLY A 102 -2.44 9.88 -2.72
N GLY A 103 -3.05 10.87 -3.35
CA GLY A 103 -3.60 10.74 -4.71
C GLY A 103 -2.53 10.43 -5.74
N GLU A 104 -1.39 11.09 -5.63
CA GLU A 104 -0.24 10.87 -6.51
C GLU A 104 0.32 9.45 -6.37
N MET A 105 0.50 8.97 -5.13
CA MET A 105 0.95 7.60 -4.86
C MET A 105 -0.03 6.58 -5.44
N MET A 106 -1.33 6.80 -5.29
CA MET A 106 -2.36 5.92 -5.85
C MET A 106 -2.35 5.92 -7.38
N ASN A 107 -2.21 7.06 -8.01
CA ASN A 107 -2.12 7.15 -9.47
C ASN A 107 -0.88 6.42 -9.99
N TRP A 108 0.25 6.59 -9.32
CA TRP A 108 1.46 5.86 -9.67
C TRP A 108 1.27 4.34 -9.53
N ALA A 109 0.65 3.89 -8.43
CA ALA A 109 0.38 2.48 -8.20
C ALA A 109 -0.53 1.88 -9.29
N VAL A 110 -1.57 2.60 -9.70
CA VAL A 110 -2.46 2.18 -10.79
C VAL A 110 -1.69 2.06 -12.11
N GLU A 111 -0.87 3.05 -12.45
CA GLU A 111 -0.06 3.01 -13.67
C GLU A 111 0.99 1.89 -13.62
N ARG A 112 1.56 1.61 -12.46
CA ARG A 112 2.46 0.48 -12.24
C ARG A 112 1.74 -0.85 -12.51
N CYS A 113 0.53 -1.03 -11.99
CA CYS A 113 -0.29 -2.21 -12.26
C CYS A 113 -0.62 -2.33 -13.76
N ARG A 114 -0.96 -1.22 -14.42
CA ARG A 114 -1.23 -1.19 -15.86
C ARG A 114 0.00 -1.63 -16.66
N ALA A 115 1.18 -1.11 -16.33
CA ALA A 115 2.43 -1.47 -16.97
C ALA A 115 2.80 -2.96 -16.76
N ARG A 116 2.35 -3.56 -15.67
CA ARG A 116 2.51 -5.00 -15.39
C ARG A 116 1.47 -5.87 -16.09
N GLY A 117 0.57 -5.29 -16.86
CA GLY A 117 -0.45 -6.03 -17.61
C GLY A 117 -1.71 -6.36 -16.81
N CYS A 118 -1.93 -5.75 -15.64
CA CYS A 118 -3.16 -5.91 -14.89
C CYS A 118 -4.33 -5.25 -15.62
N GLY A 119 -5.47 -5.93 -15.65
CA GLY A 119 -6.70 -5.40 -16.21
C GLY A 119 -7.62 -4.76 -15.17
N MET A 120 -7.28 -4.90 -13.89
CA MET A 120 -8.06 -4.36 -12.77
C MET A 120 -7.14 -4.06 -11.60
N VAL A 121 -7.49 -3.06 -10.82
CA VAL A 121 -6.85 -2.74 -9.54
C VAL A 121 -7.92 -2.77 -8.46
N GLN A 122 -7.63 -3.40 -7.34
CA GLN A 122 -8.54 -3.52 -6.21
C GLN A 122 -7.83 -3.15 -4.91
N LEU A 123 -8.62 -2.80 -3.91
CA LEU A 123 -8.18 -2.59 -2.54
C LEU A 123 -9.33 -2.86 -1.58
N THR A 124 -8.99 -3.03 -0.31
CA THR A 124 -9.98 -3.02 0.77
C THR A 124 -9.67 -1.88 1.73
N SER A 125 -10.71 -1.36 2.35
CA SER A 125 -10.61 -0.34 3.39
C SER A 125 -11.60 -0.69 4.50
N ASN A 126 -11.20 -0.47 5.76
CA ASN A 126 -12.10 -0.72 6.86
C ASN A 126 -13.39 0.11 6.67
N LYS A 127 -14.54 -0.54 6.87
CA LYS A 127 -15.86 0.09 6.64
C LYS A 127 -16.11 1.35 7.47
N LYS A 128 -15.37 1.53 8.57
CA LYS A 128 -15.45 2.73 9.43
C LYS A 128 -14.64 3.92 8.91
N ARG A 129 -13.77 3.72 7.92
CA ARG A 129 -12.92 4.76 7.34
C ARG A 129 -13.65 5.52 6.24
N LEU A 130 -14.64 6.32 6.60
CA LEU A 130 -15.49 7.02 5.64
C LEU A 130 -14.71 8.04 4.78
N ASP A 131 -13.69 8.68 5.37
CA ASP A 131 -12.81 9.61 4.64
C ASP A 131 -12.01 8.90 3.56
N ALA A 132 -11.47 7.72 3.87
CA ALA A 132 -10.75 6.89 2.92
C ALA A 132 -11.68 6.43 1.78
N HIS A 133 -12.92 6.03 2.10
CA HIS A 133 -13.90 5.66 1.08
C HIS A 133 -14.18 6.81 0.11
N ARG A 134 -14.34 8.04 0.61
CA ARG A 134 -14.52 9.23 -0.25
C ARG A 134 -13.29 9.48 -1.12
N PHE A 135 -12.11 9.33 -0.55
CA PHE A 135 -10.84 9.45 -1.27
C PHE A 135 -10.73 8.47 -2.43
N TYR A 136 -11.00 7.18 -2.21
CA TYR A 136 -10.94 6.16 -3.27
C TYR A 136 -12.01 6.37 -4.35
N ARG A 137 -13.22 6.77 -3.98
CA ARG A 137 -14.26 7.11 -4.97
C ARG A 137 -13.84 8.27 -5.87
N ARG A 138 -13.20 9.31 -5.31
CA ARG A 138 -12.68 10.43 -6.12
C ARG A 138 -11.61 9.99 -7.11
N LEU A 139 -10.89 8.94 -6.82
CA LEU A 139 -9.90 8.35 -7.72
C LEU A 139 -10.51 7.39 -8.75
N GLY A 140 -11.83 7.19 -8.74
CA GLY A 140 -12.53 6.34 -9.70
C GLY A 140 -12.73 4.89 -9.26
N PHE A 141 -12.40 4.54 -8.02
CA PHE A 141 -12.70 3.21 -7.47
C PHE A 141 -14.20 3.09 -7.14
N GLU A 142 -14.79 1.99 -7.54
CA GLU A 142 -16.17 1.64 -7.18
C GLU A 142 -16.18 0.73 -5.95
N GLN A 143 -17.03 1.04 -4.98
CA GLN A 143 -17.25 0.23 -3.80
C GLN A 143 -18.31 -0.84 -4.11
N SER A 144 -17.88 -1.86 -4.84
CA SER A 144 -18.79 -2.86 -5.44
C SER A 144 -18.88 -4.17 -4.68
N HIS A 145 -17.99 -4.41 -3.70
CA HIS A 145 -17.85 -5.69 -2.99
C HIS A 145 -17.75 -5.48 -1.49
N GLU A 146 -18.15 -6.51 -0.73
CA GLU A 146 -17.96 -6.57 0.72
C GLU A 146 -16.76 -7.47 1.03
N GLY A 147 -15.94 -7.06 2.00
CA GLY A 147 -14.78 -7.83 2.44
C GLY A 147 -15.09 -8.68 3.68
N PHE A 148 -14.55 -9.90 3.71
CA PHE A 148 -14.65 -10.81 4.86
C PHE A 148 -13.24 -11.24 5.25
N LYS A 149 -12.95 -11.26 6.55
CA LYS A 149 -11.67 -11.71 7.12
C LYS A 149 -11.92 -12.72 8.23
N LEU A 150 -11.16 -13.79 8.23
CA LEU A 150 -11.08 -14.75 9.32
C LEU A 150 -9.64 -14.78 9.83
N MET A 151 -9.44 -14.37 11.08
CA MET A 151 -8.14 -14.48 11.73
C MET A 151 -7.91 -15.92 12.16
N LEU A 152 -6.68 -16.43 11.95
CA LEU A 152 -6.29 -17.82 12.27
C LEU A 152 -5.50 -17.90 13.57
#